data_6ffd1ec4ff23aa62e28ccedbf5d829ff
#
_entry.id   6ffd1ec4ff23aa62e28ccedbf5d829ff
#
_cell.length_a   1.000
_cell.length_b   1.000
_cell.length_c   1.000
_cell.angle_alpha   90.00
_cell.angle_beta   90.00
_cell.angle_gamma   90.00
#
_symmetry.space_group_name_H-M   'P 1'
#
loop_
_entity.id
_entity.type
_entity.pdbx_description
1 polymer ?
#
loop_
_entity_poly.entity_id
_entity_poly.type
_entity_poly.pdbx_seq_one_letter_code
_entity_poly.pdbx_strand_id
1 'polypeptide(L)'
;MSSVINNDILSPISSKRTRKEKLFKFCGLSAIIFGLSMLIILFTTIFSKGYSAFYQTRIKLDINFNEELIDPTGAREITTLNTADYSKLISQSLFKFLNIDKSNPKASEIKSLISYNSFLTLRDRVLSDPDIIGKTVKINLIASDDVDQMIKGRINLNISQENRKISDFQVEAINKLKSNGDIVTVFNKTLFIKSDSREPEVSGVLGAIIGSFYCLFVAVCISVPIGVFAAIFLQEFAKKNKITDFIEININNLAAVPSIVFGLLGLSVFINFFHLPRSSPIVGGLVLALMSLPTIVIVTRASLLAVPDTIRDGAIALGASKMQAIFNQVLPLATPGICTGVIIALARALGETAPLLMIGMIAFIPDTPIAITDPATALPAQIFMWADHPEKAFVERTSAAILILLSFLIVMNAAAVYIRHKFERKW
;
A
#
# COMPACT_ATOMS: atom_id res chain seq x y z
N MET A 1 55.46 11.48 -53.93
CA MET A 1 54.20 12.22 -54.20
C MET A 1 53.22 11.84 -53.10
N SER A 2 53.30 12.54 -51.97
CA SER A 2 52.40 12.34 -50.80
C SER A 2 51.27 13.32 -50.92
N SER A 3 50.07 12.84 -50.89
CA SER A 3 48.81 13.54 -51.02
C SER A 3 48.57 14.44 -49.82
N VAL A 4 48.56 15.73 -50.05
CA VAL A 4 47.96 16.74 -49.19
C VAL A 4 46.46 16.63 -49.33
N ILE A 5 45.82 15.84 -48.45
CA ILE A 5 44.37 15.88 -48.30
C ILE A 5 44.04 17.13 -47.49
N ASN A 6 43.38 18.06 -48.15
CA ASN A 6 42.92 19.34 -47.63
C ASN A 6 42.02 19.12 -46.41
N ASN A 7 42.54 19.37 -45.20
CA ASN A 7 41.83 19.30 -43.93
C ASN A 7 40.86 20.50 -43.69
N ASP A 8 40.83 21.47 -44.64
CA ASP A 8 40.09 22.73 -44.43
C ASP A 8 38.63 22.73 -44.86
N ILE A 9 38.16 21.68 -45.58
CA ILE A 9 36.75 21.63 -46.05
C ILE A 9 35.79 21.03 -45.00
N LEU A 10 36.29 20.31 -44.03
CA LEU A 10 35.47 19.61 -43.03
C LEU A 10 35.26 20.37 -41.70
N SER A 11 36.07 21.41 -41.46
CA SER A 11 36.10 22.09 -40.16
C SER A 11 34.83 22.89 -39.79
N PRO A 12 34.17 23.67 -40.69
CA PRO A 12 33.00 24.49 -40.27
C PRO A 12 31.71 23.66 -40.16
N ILE A 13 31.56 22.59 -40.93
CA ILE A 13 30.40 21.68 -40.87
C ILE A 13 30.49 20.79 -39.61
N SER A 14 31.68 20.35 -39.29
CA SER A 14 31.98 19.57 -38.08
C SER A 14 31.70 20.37 -36.79
N SER A 15 32.10 21.65 -36.73
CA SER A 15 31.92 22.48 -35.52
C SER A 15 30.44 22.80 -35.19
N LYS A 16 29.62 23.08 -36.21
CA LYS A 16 28.18 23.31 -36.04
C LYS A 16 27.46 22.01 -35.63
N ARG A 17 27.88 20.88 -36.19
CA ARG A 17 27.31 19.56 -35.89
C ARG A 17 27.63 19.13 -34.45
N THR A 18 28.88 19.28 -34.03
CA THR A 18 29.30 18.98 -32.66
C THR A 18 28.65 19.92 -31.63
N ARG A 19 28.40 21.18 -31.95
CA ARG A 19 27.70 22.15 -31.09
C ARG A 19 26.23 21.74 -30.91
N LYS A 20 25.52 21.33 -31.97
CA LYS A 20 24.15 20.81 -31.90
C LYS A 20 24.09 19.50 -31.09
N GLU A 21 25.05 18.60 -31.27
CA GLU A 21 25.15 17.37 -30.51
C GLU A 21 25.39 17.62 -29.00
N LYS A 22 26.31 18.55 -28.66
CA LYS A 22 26.54 18.97 -27.27
C LYS A 22 25.28 19.59 -26.66
N LEU A 23 24.57 20.46 -27.41
CA LEU A 23 23.32 21.05 -26.96
C LEU A 23 22.25 19.98 -26.71
N PHE A 24 22.10 19.00 -27.62
CA PHE A 24 21.16 17.90 -27.46
C PHE A 24 21.50 17.03 -26.24
N LYS A 25 22.78 16.68 -26.05
CA LYS A 25 23.25 15.95 -24.86
C LYS A 25 22.99 16.75 -23.57
N PHE A 26 23.21 18.08 -23.60
CA PHE A 26 22.91 18.94 -22.46
C PHE A 26 21.42 19.00 -22.15
N CYS A 27 20.55 19.16 -23.15
CA CYS A 27 19.11 19.13 -22.98
C CYS A 27 18.63 17.76 -22.43
N GLY A 28 19.17 16.65 -22.96
CA GLY A 28 18.86 15.33 -22.46
C GLY A 28 19.27 15.13 -21.00
N LEU A 29 20.50 15.55 -20.65
CA LEU A 29 20.97 15.50 -19.27
C LEU A 29 20.12 16.37 -18.32
N SER A 30 19.80 17.60 -18.77
CA SER A 30 18.94 18.51 -17.99
C SER A 30 17.55 17.92 -17.75
N ALA A 31 16.95 17.27 -18.74
CA ALA A 31 15.66 16.59 -18.60
C ALA A 31 15.73 15.44 -17.57
N ILE A 32 16.81 14.64 -17.60
CA ILE A 32 17.02 13.57 -16.61
C ILE A 32 17.19 14.16 -15.20
N ILE A 33 18.01 15.19 -15.03
CA ILE A 33 18.24 15.86 -13.74
C ILE A 33 16.92 16.44 -13.22
N PHE A 34 16.13 17.08 -14.09
CA PHE A 34 14.84 17.64 -13.73
C PHE A 34 13.87 16.53 -13.23
N GLY A 35 13.75 15.42 -13.98
CA GLY A 35 12.92 14.30 -13.58
C GLY A 35 13.34 13.69 -12.24
N LEU A 36 14.65 13.48 -12.03
CA LEU A 36 15.19 12.99 -10.77
C LEU A 36 14.96 13.99 -9.62
N SER A 37 15.10 15.29 -9.86
CA SER A 37 14.83 16.32 -8.85
C SER A 37 13.38 16.30 -8.40
N MET A 38 12.43 16.20 -9.34
CA MET A 38 10.99 16.09 -9.02
C MET A 38 10.70 14.83 -8.22
N LEU A 39 11.32 13.71 -8.57
CA LEU A 39 11.19 12.46 -7.83
C LEU A 39 11.71 12.59 -6.38
N ILE A 40 12.89 13.19 -6.20
CA ILE A 40 13.49 13.42 -4.87
C ILE A 40 12.58 14.34 -4.03
N ILE A 41 12.05 15.42 -4.62
CA ILE A 41 11.11 16.32 -3.94
C ILE A 41 9.86 15.57 -3.50
N LEU A 42 9.29 14.73 -4.38
CA LEU A 42 8.12 13.91 -4.06
C LEU A 42 8.40 12.97 -2.89
N PHE A 43 9.49 12.19 -2.96
CA PHE A 43 9.87 11.26 -1.89
C PHE A 43 10.15 11.99 -0.57
N THR A 44 10.87 13.09 -0.60
CA THR A 44 11.17 13.89 0.59
C THR A 44 9.89 14.42 1.23
N THR A 45 8.94 14.89 0.42
CA THR A 45 7.64 15.39 0.91
C THR A 45 6.82 14.28 1.55
N ILE A 46 6.71 13.11 0.90
CA ILE A 46 5.98 11.96 1.45
C ILE A 46 6.64 11.49 2.74
N PHE A 47 7.97 11.35 2.74
CA PHE A 47 8.72 10.91 3.92
C PHE A 47 8.56 11.87 5.09
N SER A 48 8.73 13.19 4.87
CA SER A 48 8.60 14.19 5.94
C SER A 48 7.21 14.26 6.56
N LYS A 49 6.16 14.00 5.76
CA LYS A 49 4.78 13.96 6.24
C LYS A 49 4.42 12.61 6.89
N GLY A 50 4.94 11.50 6.35
CA GLY A 50 4.57 10.15 6.76
C GLY A 50 5.40 9.59 7.91
N TYR A 51 6.64 10.05 8.09
CA TYR A 51 7.55 9.51 9.12
C TYR A 51 6.96 9.58 10.53
N SER A 52 6.28 10.66 10.87
CA SER A 52 5.69 10.85 12.20
C SER A 52 4.53 9.89 12.49
N ALA A 53 3.85 9.33 11.48
CA ALA A 53 2.80 8.33 11.67
C ALA A 53 3.31 7.01 12.27
N PHE A 54 4.61 6.71 12.12
CA PHE A 54 5.24 5.54 12.76
C PHE A 54 5.41 5.70 14.26
N TYR A 55 5.14 6.89 14.79
CA TYR A 55 5.13 7.18 16.21
C TYR A 55 3.74 7.61 16.65
N GLN A 56 3.35 7.23 17.85
CA GLN A 56 2.06 7.49 18.46
C GLN A 56 2.23 8.06 19.86
N THR A 57 1.50 9.11 20.14
CA THR A 57 1.45 9.71 21.48
C THR A 57 0.55 8.89 22.38
N ARG A 58 1.02 8.59 23.59
CA ARG A 58 0.25 7.94 24.66
C ARG A 58 0.32 8.76 25.93
N ILE A 59 -0.78 8.73 26.68
CA ILE A 59 -0.92 9.39 27.96
C ILE A 59 -0.85 8.33 29.05
N LYS A 60 0.06 8.49 30.01
CA LYS A 60 0.17 7.62 31.17
C LYS A 60 -0.80 8.10 32.24
N LEU A 61 -1.72 7.27 32.66
CA LEU A 61 -2.66 7.58 33.73
C LEU A 61 -2.69 6.46 34.76
N ASP A 62 -2.83 6.86 36.03
CA ASP A 62 -3.11 5.95 37.11
C ASP A 62 -4.61 5.65 37.14
N ILE A 63 -4.99 4.47 36.64
CA ILE A 63 -6.37 4.02 36.54
C ILE A 63 -6.71 3.22 37.80
N ASN A 64 -7.71 3.70 38.53
CA ASN A 64 -8.30 2.95 39.63
C ASN A 64 -9.39 2.02 39.09
N PHE A 65 -9.14 0.71 39.10
CA PHE A 65 -10.10 -0.30 38.68
C PHE A 65 -11.13 -0.56 39.76
N ASN A 66 -12.03 0.40 39.98
CA ASN A 66 -13.07 0.30 41.00
C ASN A 66 -13.98 -0.90 40.75
N GLU A 67 -14.07 -1.77 41.75
CA GLU A 67 -14.88 -3.00 41.70
C GLU A 67 -16.37 -2.71 41.49
N GLU A 68 -16.92 -1.68 42.14
CA GLU A 68 -18.33 -1.27 41.98
C GLU A 68 -18.70 -0.88 40.53
N LEU A 69 -17.74 -0.41 39.72
CA LEU A 69 -17.98 -0.01 38.34
C LEU A 69 -17.71 -1.13 37.35
N ILE A 70 -16.85 -2.08 37.68
CA ILE A 70 -16.42 -3.17 36.76
C ILE A 70 -17.19 -4.44 37.05
N ASP A 71 -17.32 -4.82 38.33
CA ASP A 71 -17.95 -6.07 38.76
C ASP A 71 -18.72 -5.85 40.07
N PRO A 72 -19.91 -5.23 40.01
CA PRO A 72 -20.71 -4.97 41.20
C PRO A 72 -21.14 -6.21 41.98
N THR A 73 -21.09 -7.36 41.30
CA THR A 73 -21.49 -8.67 41.85
C THR A 73 -20.35 -9.43 42.50
N GLY A 74 -19.10 -9.09 42.18
CA GLY A 74 -17.92 -9.82 42.60
C GLY A 74 -17.75 -11.21 41.96
N ALA A 75 -18.62 -11.56 40.99
CA ALA A 75 -18.67 -12.88 40.39
C ALA A 75 -17.63 -13.10 39.29
N ARG A 76 -16.96 -12.02 38.83
CA ARG A 76 -15.98 -11.99 37.75
C ARG A 76 -16.46 -12.66 36.45
N GLU A 77 -17.76 -12.56 36.19
CA GLU A 77 -18.32 -13.10 34.94
C GLU A 77 -17.84 -12.34 33.72
N ILE A 78 -17.44 -13.07 32.67
CA ILE A 78 -16.92 -12.49 31.43
C ILE A 78 -17.95 -11.53 30.78
N THR A 79 -19.24 -11.83 30.90
CA THR A 79 -20.33 -10.98 30.40
C THR A 79 -20.37 -9.64 31.08
N THR A 80 -20.27 -9.59 32.42
CA THR A 80 -20.24 -8.38 33.23
C THR A 80 -18.98 -7.58 32.95
N LEU A 81 -17.81 -8.22 32.92
CA LEU A 81 -16.54 -7.59 32.63
C LEU A 81 -16.48 -6.99 31.22
N ASN A 82 -17.12 -7.61 30.22
CA ASN A 82 -17.18 -7.08 28.87
C ASN A 82 -18.04 -5.82 28.71
N THR A 83 -19.09 -5.68 29.55
CA THR A 83 -20.08 -4.59 29.44
C THR A 83 -19.85 -3.44 30.42
N ALA A 84 -18.84 -3.53 31.26
CA ALA A 84 -18.50 -2.49 32.24
C ALA A 84 -18.10 -1.14 31.59
N ASP A 85 -18.41 -0.03 32.27
CA ASP A 85 -18.13 1.31 31.76
C ASP A 85 -16.68 1.75 32.05
N TYR A 86 -15.77 1.23 31.24
CA TYR A 86 -14.34 1.59 31.27
C TYR A 86 -14.08 3.06 30.90
N SER A 87 -14.94 3.68 30.09
CA SER A 87 -14.81 5.09 29.72
C SER A 87 -14.98 6.02 30.93
N LYS A 88 -15.84 5.62 31.88
CA LYS A 88 -16.03 6.33 33.14
C LYS A 88 -14.79 6.27 34.02
N LEU A 89 -14.08 5.13 34.07
CA LEU A 89 -12.81 4.98 34.79
C LEU A 89 -11.73 5.91 34.25
N ILE A 90 -11.58 5.95 32.91
CA ILE A 90 -10.63 6.86 32.26
C ILE A 90 -10.95 8.32 32.61
N SER A 91 -12.22 8.71 32.47
CA SER A 91 -12.65 10.06 32.73
C SER A 91 -12.42 10.47 34.20
N GLN A 92 -12.73 9.58 35.14
CA GLN A 92 -12.52 9.85 36.57
C GLN A 92 -11.03 10.03 36.91
N SER A 93 -10.18 9.16 36.36
CA SER A 93 -8.73 9.22 36.55
C SER A 93 -8.14 10.51 35.97
N LEU A 94 -8.61 10.91 34.78
CA LEU A 94 -8.15 12.11 34.08
C LEU A 94 -8.57 13.39 34.86
N PHE A 95 -9.83 13.47 35.35
CA PHE A 95 -10.31 14.59 36.15
C PHE A 95 -9.56 14.69 37.49
N LYS A 96 -9.32 13.57 38.16
CA LYS A 96 -8.52 13.54 39.40
C LYS A 96 -7.10 14.05 39.13
N PHE A 97 -6.46 13.62 38.06
CA PHE A 97 -5.11 14.04 37.73
C PHE A 97 -5.01 15.54 37.44
N LEU A 98 -5.98 16.08 36.71
CA LEU A 98 -6.00 17.49 36.33
C LEU A 98 -6.59 18.42 37.44
N ASN A 99 -7.14 17.85 38.52
CA ASN A 99 -7.89 18.55 39.56
C ASN A 99 -9.09 19.35 39.01
N ILE A 100 -9.87 18.72 38.12
CA ILE A 100 -11.04 19.32 37.48
C ILE A 100 -12.30 18.74 38.13
N ASP A 101 -13.24 19.63 38.49
CA ASP A 101 -14.55 19.21 39.00
C ASP A 101 -15.39 18.64 37.84
N LYS A 102 -16.12 17.55 38.14
CA LYS A 102 -17.05 16.91 37.17
C LYS A 102 -18.19 17.84 36.73
N SER A 103 -18.53 18.85 37.53
CA SER A 103 -19.55 19.85 37.23
C SER A 103 -19.08 20.93 36.26
N ASN A 104 -17.80 20.98 35.93
CA ASN A 104 -17.25 21.96 34.98
C ASN A 104 -17.85 21.75 33.57
N PRO A 105 -18.47 22.77 32.94
CA PRO A 105 -19.03 22.65 31.60
C PRO A 105 -18.00 22.24 30.53
N LYS A 106 -16.71 22.48 30.77
CA LYS A 106 -15.61 22.07 29.88
C LYS A 106 -15.08 20.66 30.18
N ALA A 107 -15.69 19.90 31.09
CA ALA A 107 -15.25 18.54 31.40
C ALA A 107 -15.30 17.59 30.20
N SER A 108 -16.23 17.82 29.26
CA SER A 108 -16.31 17.05 28.01
C SER A 108 -15.10 17.25 27.10
N GLU A 109 -14.52 18.46 27.05
CA GLU A 109 -13.32 18.77 26.29
C GLU A 109 -12.09 18.01 26.80
N ILE A 110 -12.04 17.74 28.11
CA ILE A 110 -10.94 16.97 28.71
C ILE A 110 -11.07 15.48 28.40
N LYS A 111 -12.27 14.95 28.33
CA LYS A 111 -12.47 13.54 27.96
C LYS A 111 -11.96 13.24 26.55
N SER A 112 -12.06 14.19 25.62
CA SER A 112 -11.60 14.04 24.25
C SER A 112 -10.07 14.06 24.09
N LEU A 113 -9.28 14.28 25.15
CA LEU A 113 -7.81 14.16 25.10
C LEU A 113 -7.34 12.71 24.90
N ILE A 114 -8.15 11.75 25.28
CA ILE A 114 -7.87 10.32 25.15
C ILE A 114 -8.76 9.75 24.06
N SER A 115 -8.19 8.90 23.21
CA SER A 115 -8.95 8.19 22.18
C SER A 115 -10.14 7.45 22.77
N TYR A 116 -11.29 7.59 22.14
CA TYR A 116 -12.50 6.88 22.55
C TYR A 116 -12.26 5.36 22.68
N ASN A 117 -11.49 4.79 21.77
CA ASN A 117 -11.18 3.36 21.75
C ASN A 117 -10.22 2.89 22.87
N SER A 118 -9.71 3.81 23.70
CA SER A 118 -8.82 3.44 24.81
C SER A 118 -9.52 2.61 25.90
N PHE A 119 -10.87 2.64 25.98
CA PHE A 119 -11.63 1.77 26.87
C PHE A 119 -11.42 0.28 26.56
N LEU A 120 -11.21 -0.06 25.28
CA LEU A 120 -10.90 -1.44 24.85
C LEU A 120 -9.58 -1.93 25.47
N THR A 121 -8.59 -1.05 25.60
CA THR A 121 -7.31 -1.41 26.23
C THR A 121 -7.50 -1.77 27.70
N LEU A 122 -8.38 -1.04 28.42
CA LEU A 122 -8.71 -1.37 29.81
C LEU A 122 -9.50 -2.68 29.91
N ARG A 123 -10.51 -2.85 29.08
CA ARG A 123 -11.31 -4.06 29.02
C ARG A 123 -10.45 -5.30 28.79
N ASP A 124 -9.62 -5.25 27.74
CA ASP A 124 -8.76 -6.37 27.36
C ASP A 124 -7.73 -6.69 28.48
N ARG A 125 -7.30 -5.66 29.22
CA ARG A 125 -6.42 -5.83 30.38
C ARG A 125 -7.13 -6.52 31.54
N VAL A 126 -8.37 -6.12 31.85
CA VAL A 126 -9.19 -6.77 32.89
C VAL A 126 -9.53 -8.20 32.53
N LEU A 127 -9.87 -8.47 31.26
CA LEU A 127 -10.16 -9.83 30.78
C LEU A 127 -8.93 -10.75 30.83
N SER A 128 -7.73 -10.21 30.56
CA SER A 128 -6.49 -10.97 30.63
C SER A 128 -5.97 -11.19 32.05
N ASP A 129 -6.26 -10.29 32.95
CA ASP A 129 -5.82 -10.30 34.37
C ASP A 129 -6.90 -9.70 35.27
N PRO A 130 -7.94 -10.48 35.66
CA PRO A 130 -9.02 -10.00 36.52
C PRO A 130 -8.57 -9.57 37.91
N ASP A 131 -7.38 -9.94 38.36
CA ASP A 131 -6.84 -9.59 39.69
C ASP A 131 -6.38 -8.15 39.81
N ILE A 132 -6.43 -7.37 38.71
CA ILE A 132 -6.24 -5.92 38.76
C ILE A 132 -7.45 -5.15 39.27
N ILE A 133 -8.64 -5.78 39.33
CA ILE A 133 -9.85 -5.16 39.92
C ILE A 133 -9.59 -4.82 41.39
N GLY A 134 -9.96 -3.62 41.81
CA GLY A 134 -9.68 -3.05 43.13
C GLY A 134 -8.29 -2.40 43.27
N LYS A 135 -7.40 -2.51 42.24
CA LYS A 135 -6.07 -1.91 42.28
C LYS A 135 -5.97 -0.66 41.42
N THR A 136 -5.04 0.21 41.77
CA THR A 136 -4.64 1.34 40.90
C THR A 136 -3.40 0.95 40.09
N VAL A 137 -3.51 0.98 38.75
CA VAL A 137 -2.44 0.58 37.84
C VAL A 137 -2.16 1.70 36.85
N LYS A 138 -0.87 1.98 36.63
CA LYS A 138 -0.43 2.97 35.63
C LYS A 138 -0.52 2.37 34.23
N ILE A 139 -1.36 2.96 33.36
CA ILE A 139 -1.63 2.45 32.00
C ILE A 139 -1.32 3.53 30.96
N ASN A 140 -0.73 3.10 29.83
CA ASN A 140 -0.45 3.96 28.69
C ASN A 140 -1.65 3.93 27.73
N LEU A 141 -2.49 4.93 27.78
CA LEU A 141 -3.67 5.09 26.92
C LEU A 141 -3.30 5.81 25.64
N ILE A 142 -3.96 5.47 24.53
CA ILE A 142 -3.78 6.15 23.25
C ILE A 142 -4.37 7.56 23.37
N ALA A 143 -3.57 8.58 23.09
CA ALA A 143 -4.05 9.95 22.99
C ALA A 143 -4.95 10.11 21.74
N SER A 144 -5.87 11.07 21.79
CA SER A 144 -6.65 11.43 20.60
C SER A 144 -5.74 11.96 19.48
N ASP A 145 -6.22 11.94 18.25
CA ASP A 145 -5.50 12.46 17.08
C ASP A 145 -5.12 13.93 17.26
N ASP A 146 -6.00 14.75 17.81
CA ASP A 146 -5.73 16.18 18.07
C ASP A 146 -4.57 16.37 19.04
N VAL A 147 -4.50 15.58 20.12
CA VAL A 147 -3.35 15.61 21.05
C VAL A 147 -2.08 15.14 20.36
N ASP A 148 -2.13 14.08 19.59
CA ASP A 148 -0.98 13.56 18.85
C ASP A 148 -0.46 14.60 17.85
N GLN A 149 -1.35 15.25 17.08
CA GLN A 149 -1.00 16.31 16.15
C GLN A 149 -0.42 17.55 16.84
N MET A 150 -0.92 17.89 18.04
CA MET A 150 -0.38 19.00 18.85
C MET A 150 1.06 18.68 19.33
N ILE A 151 1.29 17.50 19.88
CA ILE A 151 2.61 17.07 20.36
C ILE A 151 3.63 17.00 19.23
N LYS A 152 3.19 16.59 18.02
CA LYS A 152 4.00 16.57 16.79
C LYS A 152 4.21 17.98 16.17
N GLY A 153 3.64 19.04 16.76
CA GLY A 153 3.80 20.43 16.31
C GLY A 153 3.08 20.75 15.00
N ARG A 154 2.03 20.01 14.66
CA ARG A 154 1.26 20.20 13.41
C ARG A 154 0.05 21.11 13.58
N ILE A 155 -0.35 21.40 14.81
CA ILE A 155 -1.39 22.36 15.12
C ILE A 155 -0.75 23.72 15.36
N ASN A 156 -1.18 24.73 14.61
CA ASN A 156 -0.72 26.10 14.81
C ASN A 156 -1.48 26.72 16.00
N LEU A 157 -0.81 26.89 17.11
CA LEU A 157 -1.37 27.48 18.34
C LEU A 157 -1.51 29.01 18.27
N ASN A 158 -0.90 29.69 17.28
CA ASN A 158 -0.96 31.15 17.12
C ASN A 158 -2.27 31.63 16.47
N ILE A 159 -3.12 30.72 16.04
CA ILE A 159 -4.45 30.99 15.47
C ILE A 159 -5.47 31.08 16.62
N SER A 160 -6.50 31.94 16.49
CA SER A 160 -7.57 32.04 17.45
C SER A 160 -8.25 30.69 17.73
N GLN A 161 -8.72 30.48 18.96
CA GLN A 161 -9.33 29.21 19.37
C GLN A 161 -10.48 28.76 18.48
N GLU A 162 -11.27 29.70 17.93
CA GLU A 162 -12.41 29.43 17.06
C GLU A 162 -12.01 28.74 15.72
N ASN A 163 -10.77 28.91 15.28
CA ASN A 163 -10.25 28.39 14.02
C ASN A 163 -9.35 27.16 14.20
N ARG A 164 -9.28 26.59 15.40
CA ARG A 164 -8.51 25.36 15.69
C ARG A 164 -9.37 24.32 16.40
N LYS A 165 -9.02 23.04 16.23
CA LYS A 165 -9.75 21.91 16.85
C LYS A 165 -9.54 21.81 18.36
N ILE A 166 -8.41 22.30 18.89
CA ILE A 166 -8.04 22.22 20.31
C ILE A 166 -8.33 23.55 20.98
N SER A 167 -9.04 23.54 22.12
CA SER A 167 -9.29 24.69 22.94
C SER A 167 -8.06 25.09 23.78
N ASP A 168 -8.02 26.35 24.27
CA ASP A 168 -6.95 26.80 25.17
C ASP A 168 -6.92 25.98 26.46
N PHE A 169 -8.09 25.57 26.94
CA PHE A 169 -8.22 24.71 28.11
C PHE A 169 -7.61 23.33 27.92
N GLN A 170 -7.80 22.73 26.73
CA GLN A 170 -7.14 21.47 26.38
C GLN A 170 -5.63 21.64 26.24
N VAL A 171 -5.17 22.74 25.63
CA VAL A 171 -3.72 23.06 25.53
C VAL A 171 -3.07 23.14 26.89
N GLU A 172 -3.70 23.81 27.86
CA GLU A 172 -3.22 23.89 29.23
C GLU A 172 -3.13 22.50 29.89
N ALA A 173 -4.17 21.68 29.74
CA ALA A 173 -4.20 20.31 30.24
C ALA A 173 -3.09 19.44 29.62
N ILE A 174 -2.86 19.53 28.32
CA ILE A 174 -1.80 18.80 27.61
C ILE A 174 -0.42 19.27 28.11
N ASN A 175 -0.21 20.56 28.26
CA ASN A 175 1.05 21.09 28.76
C ASN A 175 1.33 20.64 30.22
N LYS A 176 0.31 20.53 31.07
CA LYS A 176 0.41 19.98 32.41
C LYS A 176 0.81 18.50 32.40
N LEU A 177 0.18 17.70 31.55
CA LEU A 177 0.55 16.28 31.34
C LEU A 177 1.99 16.15 30.83
N LYS A 178 2.41 17.03 29.92
CA LYS A 178 3.76 17.06 29.36
C LYS A 178 4.82 17.44 30.40
N SER A 179 4.55 18.46 31.23
CA SER A 179 5.47 18.90 32.27
C SER A 179 5.69 17.84 33.35
N ASN A 180 4.67 17.02 33.62
CA ASN A 180 4.76 15.91 34.57
C ASN A 180 5.42 14.64 33.99
N GLY A 181 5.72 14.63 32.71
CA GLY A 181 6.33 13.46 32.05
C GLY A 181 5.36 12.31 31.78
N ASP A 182 4.04 12.58 31.79
CA ASP A 182 3.00 11.57 31.58
C ASP A 182 2.62 11.45 30.09
N ILE A 183 3.20 12.25 29.20
CA ILE A 183 3.09 12.08 27.75
C ILE A 183 4.33 11.34 27.25
N VAL A 184 4.11 10.24 26.53
CA VAL A 184 5.16 9.44 25.91
C VAL A 184 4.87 9.19 24.44
N THR A 185 5.91 9.27 23.62
CA THR A 185 5.83 8.91 22.22
C THR A 185 6.43 7.51 22.04
N VAL A 186 5.66 6.59 21.45
CA VAL A 186 6.07 5.19 21.25
C VAL A 186 5.90 4.81 19.78
N PHE A 187 6.57 3.74 19.36
CA PHE A 187 6.36 3.19 18.03
C PHE A 187 4.90 2.75 17.83
N ASN A 188 4.30 3.18 16.73
CA ASN A 188 2.90 2.96 16.43
C ASN A 188 2.66 1.54 15.89
N LYS A 189 2.59 0.56 16.79
CA LYS A 189 2.25 -0.82 16.44
C LYS A 189 0.83 -0.94 15.85
N THR A 190 -0.08 -0.06 16.26
CA THR A 190 -1.49 -0.05 15.82
C THR A 190 -1.59 0.07 14.30
N LEU A 191 -0.74 0.91 13.69
CA LEU A 191 -0.68 1.09 12.24
C LEU A 191 -0.47 -0.23 11.48
N PHE A 192 0.30 -1.17 12.04
CA PHE A 192 0.65 -2.44 11.37
C PHE A 192 -0.20 -3.64 11.79
N ILE A 193 -0.89 -3.56 12.95
CA ILE A 193 -1.63 -4.70 13.52
C ILE A 193 -3.14 -4.56 13.32
N LYS A 194 -3.63 -3.32 13.21
CA LYS A 194 -5.07 -3.07 13.04
C LYS A 194 -5.43 -2.84 11.57
N SER A 195 -6.70 -3.09 11.26
CA SER A 195 -7.32 -2.70 9.99
C SER A 195 -7.81 -1.24 10.04
N ASP A 196 -8.64 -0.84 9.11
CA ASP A 196 -9.15 0.52 9.01
C ASP A 196 -10.03 0.90 10.20
N SER A 197 -10.03 2.18 10.56
CA SER A 197 -10.87 2.75 11.59
C SER A 197 -11.30 4.17 11.20
N ARG A 198 -12.44 4.61 11.71
CA ARG A 198 -12.88 6.01 11.56
C ARG A 198 -12.02 6.97 12.38
N GLU A 199 -11.42 6.47 13.45
CA GLU A 199 -10.54 7.24 14.31
C GLU A 199 -9.09 7.11 13.81
N PRO A 200 -8.44 8.21 13.39
CA PRO A 200 -7.09 8.15 12.82
C PRO A 200 -6.06 7.45 13.71
N GLU A 201 -6.11 7.69 15.03
CA GLU A 201 -5.13 7.19 15.99
C GLU A 201 -5.14 5.67 16.16
N VAL A 202 -6.26 4.99 15.82
CA VAL A 202 -6.38 3.53 15.88
C VAL A 202 -6.46 2.89 14.50
N SER A 203 -6.50 3.70 13.43
CA SER A 203 -6.55 3.22 12.06
C SER A 203 -5.22 2.60 11.64
N GLY A 204 -5.28 1.41 11.05
CA GLY A 204 -4.14 0.65 10.56
C GLY A 204 -4.28 0.19 9.12
N VAL A 205 -3.22 -0.42 8.59
CA VAL A 205 -3.12 -0.85 7.18
C VAL A 205 -3.10 -2.36 7.00
N LEU A 206 -3.23 -3.15 8.07
CA LEU A 206 -3.10 -4.61 7.98
C LEU A 206 -4.10 -5.23 7.00
N GLY A 207 -5.37 -4.85 7.11
CA GLY A 207 -6.41 -5.36 6.21
C GLY A 207 -6.12 -5.04 4.74
N ALA A 208 -5.63 -3.82 4.46
CA ALA A 208 -5.27 -3.39 3.11
C ALA A 208 -4.01 -4.09 2.58
N ILE A 209 -3.01 -4.39 3.44
CA ILE A 209 -1.83 -5.18 3.06
C ILE A 209 -2.23 -6.59 2.67
N ILE A 210 -3.04 -7.26 3.50
CA ILE A 210 -3.49 -8.63 3.24
C ILE A 210 -4.40 -8.67 2.00
N GLY A 211 -5.32 -7.71 1.86
CA GLY A 211 -6.17 -7.59 0.68
C GLY A 211 -5.36 -7.37 -0.61
N SER A 212 -4.35 -6.51 -0.59
CA SER A 212 -3.44 -6.32 -1.74
C SER A 212 -2.67 -7.60 -2.06
N PHE A 213 -2.17 -8.29 -1.04
CA PHE A 213 -1.45 -9.56 -1.23
C PHE A 213 -2.36 -10.61 -1.89
N TYR A 214 -3.59 -10.78 -1.39
CA TYR A 214 -4.55 -11.72 -1.99
C TYR A 214 -4.94 -11.34 -3.42
N CYS A 215 -5.18 -10.06 -3.71
CA CYS A 215 -5.43 -9.59 -5.08
C CYS A 215 -4.29 -9.94 -6.02
N LEU A 216 -3.05 -9.65 -5.61
CA LEU A 216 -1.87 -9.96 -6.42
C LEU A 216 -1.68 -11.47 -6.58
N PHE A 217 -1.86 -12.24 -5.53
CA PHE A 217 -1.76 -13.70 -5.58
C PHE A 217 -2.73 -14.29 -6.61
N VAL A 218 -3.99 -13.88 -6.58
CA VAL A 218 -5.00 -14.31 -7.56
C VAL A 218 -4.61 -13.84 -8.97
N ALA A 219 -4.16 -12.57 -9.11
CA ALA A 219 -3.74 -12.03 -10.40
C ALA A 219 -2.59 -12.82 -11.00
N VAL A 220 -1.56 -13.15 -10.22
CA VAL A 220 -0.40 -13.95 -10.66
C VAL A 220 -0.81 -15.36 -11.07
N CYS A 221 -1.55 -16.04 -10.19
CA CYS A 221 -1.96 -17.43 -10.42
C CYS A 221 -2.79 -17.60 -11.70
N ILE A 222 -3.47 -16.55 -12.15
CA ILE A 222 -4.29 -16.61 -13.36
C ILE A 222 -3.56 -16.03 -14.57
N SER A 223 -3.01 -14.80 -14.46
CA SER A 223 -2.46 -14.10 -15.62
C SER A 223 -1.13 -14.70 -16.12
N VAL A 224 -0.28 -15.18 -15.22
CA VAL A 224 1.04 -15.69 -15.62
C VAL A 224 0.92 -17.00 -16.40
N PRO A 225 0.25 -18.06 -15.90
CA PRO A 225 0.11 -19.29 -16.68
C PRO A 225 -0.60 -19.05 -18.02
N ILE A 226 -1.75 -18.37 -17.98
CA ILE A 226 -2.54 -18.12 -19.21
C ILE A 226 -1.74 -17.28 -20.20
N GLY A 227 -1.10 -16.20 -19.75
CA GLY A 227 -0.34 -15.29 -20.62
C GLY A 227 0.89 -15.96 -21.23
N VAL A 228 1.64 -16.74 -20.43
CA VAL A 228 2.84 -17.44 -20.92
C VAL A 228 2.45 -18.54 -21.90
N PHE A 229 1.45 -19.37 -21.59
CA PHE A 229 1.01 -20.43 -22.53
C PHE A 229 0.41 -19.86 -23.82
N ALA A 230 -0.39 -18.80 -23.73
CA ALA A 230 -0.92 -18.13 -24.92
C ALA A 230 0.21 -17.56 -25.79
N ALA A 231 1.23 -16.94 -25.18
CA ALA A 231 2.37 -16.41 -25.90
C ALA A 231 3.21 -17.52 -26.59
N ILE A 232 3.47 -18.63 -25.89
CA ILE A 232 4.17 -19.80 -26.47
C ILE A 232 3.37 -20.35 -27.63
N PHE A 233 2.06 -20.54 -27.49
CA PHE A 233 1.22 -21.03 -28.56
C PHE A 233 1.26 -20.11 -29.79
N LEU A 234 1.04 -18.81 -29.58
CA LEU A 234 1.02 -17.83 -30.69
C LEU A 234 2.37 -17.70 -31.39
N GLN A 235 3.47 -17.76 -30.63
CA GLN A 235 4.81 -17.56 -31.19
C GLN A 235 5.37 -18.80 -31.85
N GLU A 236 5.19 -19.98 -31.26
CA GLU A 236 5.90 -21.18 -31.65
C GLU A 236 5.02 -22.18 -32.42
N PHE A 237 3.72 -22.24 -32.15
CA PHE A 237 2.84 -23.28 -32.72
C PHE A 237 1.80 -22.74 -33.71
N ALA A 238 1.34 -21.50 -33.53
CA ALA A 238 0.29 -20.96 -34.40
C ALA A 238 0.80 -20.75 -35.82
N LYS A 239 -0.04 -21.13 -36.81
CA LYS A 239 0.24 -20.82 -38.20
C LYS A 239 -0.05 -19.33 -38.47
N LYS A 240 0.83 -18.68 -39.22
CA LYS A 240 0.59 -17.30 -39.70
C LYS A 240 -0.61 -17.27 -40.62
N ASN A 241 -1.74 -16.81 -40.11
CA ASN A 241 -2.99 -16.66 -40.87
C ASN A 241 -3.78 -15.47 -40.32
N LYS A 242 -4.86 -15.07 -41.00
CA LYS A 242 -5.71 -13.94 -40.64
C LYS A 242 -6.30 -14.05 -39.24
N ILE A 243 -6.53 -15.26 -38.71
CA ILE A 243 -7.06 -15.50 -37.37
C ILE A 243 -5.99 -15.17 -36.32
N THR A 244 -4.78 -15.64 -36.53
CA THR A 244 -3.64 -15.34 -35.63
C THR A 244 -3.34 -13.84 -35.60
N ASP A 245 -3.31 -13.22 -36.80
CA ASP A 245 -3.11 -11.76 -36.89
C ASP A 245 -4.23 -10.99 -36.18
N PHE A 246 -5.49 -11.44 -36.32
CA PHE A 246 -6.62 -10.84 -35.59
C PHE A 246 -6.48 -10.97 -34.07
N ILE A 247 -6.06 -12.13 -33.56
CA ILE A 247 -5.83 -12.36 -32.14
C ILE A 247 -4.71 -11.43 -31.64
N GLU A 248 -3.60 -11.33 -32.36
CA GLU A 248 -2.46 -10.48 -32.01
C GLU A 248 -2.84 -8.99 -31.93
N ILE A 249 -3.59 -8.51 -32.91
CA ILE A 249 -4.09 -7.14 -32.94
C ILE A 249 -5.00 -6.88 -31.72
N ASN A 250 -5.87 -7.83 -31.38
CA ASN A 250 -6.77 -7.67 -30.24
C ASN A 250 -6.03 -7.70 -28.91
N ILE A 251 -4.99 -8.52 -28.74
CA ILE A 251 -4.13 -8.50 -27.53
C ILE A 251 -3.46 -7.13 -27.38
N ASN A 252 -2.93 -6.57 -28.46
CA ASN A 252 -2.32 -5.25 -28.43
C ASN A 252 -3.35 -4.14 -28.13
N ASN A 253 -4.54 -4.22 -28.71
CA ASN A 253 -5.64 -3.28 -28.43
C ASN A 253 -6.09 -3.38 -26.96
N LEU A 254 -6.17 -4.59 -26.41
CA LEU A 254 -6.53 -4.80 -25.00
C LEU A 254 -5.51 -4.16 -24.05
N ALA A 255 -4.22 -4.16 -24.40
CA ALA A 255 -3.19 -3.47 -23.62
C ALA A 255 -3.36 -1.94 -23.59
N ALA A 256 -4.05 -1.35 -24.56
CA ALA A 256 -4.32 0.08 -24.65
C ALA A 256 -5.63 0.52 -23.96
N VAL A 257 -6.43 -0.44 -23.47
CA VAL A 257 -7.71 -0.15 -22.80
C VAL A 257 -7.45 0.56 -21.46
N PRO A 258 -8.16 1.67 -21.15
CA PRO A 258 -8.06 2.33 -19.85
C PRO A 258 -8.39 1.38 -18.69
N SER A 259 -7.63 1.44 -17.62
CA SER A 259 -7.77 0.51 -16.48
C SER A 259 -9.16 0.51 -15.84
N ILE A 260 -9.85 1.65 -15.84
CA ILE A 260 -11.21 1.79 -15.30
C ILE A 260 -12.22 0.88 -16.04
N VAL A 261 -12.03 0.63 -17.34
CA VAL A 261 -12.91 -0.24 -18.14
C VAL A 261 -12.85 -1.68 -17.64
N PHE A 262 -11.67 -2.16 -17.23
CA PHE A 262 -11.54 -3.47 -16.61
C PHE A 262 -12.28 -3.56 -15.27
N GLY A 263 -12.33 -2.46 -14.50
CA GLY A 263 -13.15 -2.38 -13.29
C GLY A 263 -14.65 -2.48 -13.58
N LEU A 264 -15.14 -1.78 -14.63
CA LEU A 264 -16.54 -1.88 -15.08
C LEU A 264 -16.87 -3.29 -15.58
N LEU A 265 -15.95 -3.93 -16.30
CA LEU A 265 -16.08 -5.32 -16.73
C LEU A 265 -16.13 -6.25 -15.51
N GLY A 266 -15.28 -6.02 -14.51
CA GLY A 266 -15.30 -6.76 -13.25
C GLY A 266 -16.65 -6.64 -12.53
N LEU A 267 -17.20 -5.44 -12.46
CA LEU A 267 -18.52 -5.19 -11.88
C LEU A 267 -19.61 -5.94 -12.65
N SER A 268 -19.62 -5.84 -13.98
CA SER A 268 -20.68 -6.42 -14.82
C SER A 268 -20.59 -7.94 -14.90
N VAL A 269 -19.40 -8.48 -15.12
CA VAL A 269 -19.21 -9.92 -15.37
C VAL A 269 -19.00 -10.68 -14.05
N PHE A 270 -18.01 -10.28 -13.23
CA PHE A 270 -17.69 -11.08 -12.06
C PHE A 270 -18.70 -10.92 -10.92
N ILE A 271 -19.19 -9.70 -10.68
CA ILE A 271 -20.10 -9.44 -9.58
C ILE A 271 -21.55 -9.70 -10.03
N ASN A 272 -22.01 -9.08 -11.15
CA ASN A 272 -23.42 -9.16 -11.53
C ASN A 272 -23.77 -10.47 -12.24
N PHE A 273 -22.91 -11.03 -13.08
CA PHE A 273 -23.20 -12.26 -13.84
C PHE A 273 -22.76 -13.51 -13.08
N PHE A 274 -21.51 -13.56 -12.56
CA PHE A 274 -21.01 -14.71 -11.80
C PHE A 274 -21.38 -14.65 -10.30
N HIS A 275 -22.02 -13.60 -9.82
CA HIS A 275 -22.42 -13.40 -8.43
C HIS A 275 -21.28 -13.55 -7.40
N LEU A 276 -20.06 -13.17 -7.79
CA LEU A 276 -18.94 -13.14 -6.85
C LEU A 276 -19.11 -12.02 -5.83
N PRO A 277 -18.58 -12.18 -4.60
CA PRO A 277 -18.76 -11.19 -3.54
C PRO A 277 -18.09 -9.87 -3.88
N ARG A 278 -18.81 -8.76 -3.66
CA ARG A 278 -18.28 -7.40 -3.83
C ARG A 278 -17.14 -7.14 -2.86
N SER A 279 -16.27 -6.20 -3.23
CA SER A 279 -15.13 -5.77 -2.37
C SER A 279 -14.20 -6.90 -1.97
N SER A 280 -14.20 -8.02 -2.70
CA SER A 280 -13.38 -9.18 -2.36
C SER A 280 -12.08 -9.24 -3.16
N PRO A 281 -10.99 -9.73 -2.54
CA PRO A 281 -9.72 -9.92 -3.21
C PRO A 281 -9.77 -10.80 -4.45
N ILE A 282 -10.67 -11.78 -4.49
CA ILE A 282 -10.83 -12.66 -5.66
C ILE A 282 -11.28 -11.85 -6.89
N VAL A 283 -12.26 -10.97 -6.74
CA VAL A 283 -12.74 -10.12 -7.85
C VAL A 283 -11.66 -9.10 -8.23
N GLY A 284 -11.02 -8.48 -7.23
CA GLY A 284 -9.89 -7.58 -7.46
C GLY A 284 -8.76 -8.24 -8.25
N GLY A 285 -8.37 -9.45 -7.84
CA GLY A 285 -7.33 -10.23 -8.51
C GLY A 285 -7.70 -10.65 -9.94
N LEU A 286 -8.95 -11.04 -10.20
CA LEU A 286 -9.44 -11.36 -11.54
C LEU A 286 -9.38 -10.15 -12.48
N VAL A 287 -9.79 -8.98 -12.01
CA VAL A 287 -9.72 -7.73 -12.78
C VAL A 287 -8.28 -7.35 -13.08
N LEU A 288 -7.40 -7.41 -12.07
CA LEU A 288 -5.97 -7.16 -12.25
C LEU A 288 -5.31 -8.20 -13.18
N ALA A 289 -5.77 -9.46 -13.13
CA ALA A 289 -5.31 -10.50 -14.05
C ALA A 289 -5.63 -10.16 -15.50
N LEU A 290 -6.88 -9.78 -15.80
CA LEU A 290 -7.30 -9.38 -17.15
C LEU A 290 -6.47 -8.21 -17.68
N MET A 291 -6.20 -7.23 -16.84
CA MET A 291 -5.40 -6.06 -17.20
C MET A 291 -3.92 -6.42 -17.44
N SER A 292 -3.36 -7.38 -16.67
CA SER A 292 -1.96 -7.78 -16.77
C SER A 292 -1.70 -8.76 -17.91
N LEU A 293 -2.71 -9.52 -18.32
CA LEU A 293 -2.62 -10.58 -19.32
C LEU A 293 -1.99 -10.12 -20.65
N PRO A 294 -2.44 -9.02 -21.28
CA PRO A 294 -1.84 -8.56 -22.54
C PRO A 294 -0.36 -8.23 -22.40
N THR A 295 0.02 -7.57 -21.31
CA THR A 295 1.43 -7.21 -21.06
C THR A 295 2.30 -8.46 -20.93
N ILE A 296 1.83 -9.49 -20.22
CA ILE A 296 2.55 -10.75 -20.04
C ILE A 296 2.69 -11.47 -21.39
N VAL A 297 1.64 -11.53 -22.22
CA VAL A 297 1.67 -12.14 -23.55
C VAL A 297 2.71 -11.43 -24.43
N ILE A 298 2.66 -10.09 -24.52
CA ILE A 298 3.55 -9.30 -25.37
C ILE A 298 5.01 -9.51 -24.96
N VAL A 299 5.33 -9.40 -23.67
CA VAL A 299 6.71 -9.53 -23.19
C VAL A 299 7.21 -10.97 -23.31
N THR A 300 6.37 -11.96 -23.07
CA THR A 300 6.72 -13.38 -23.26
C THR A 300 7.05 -13.66 -24.71
N ARG A 301 6.24 -13.18 -25.66
CA ARG A 301 6.53 -13.32 -27.10
C ARG A 301 7.84 -12.63 -27.48
N ALA A 302 8.06 -11.42 -27.04
CA ALA A 302 9.32 -10.72 -27.28
C ALA A 302 10.53 -11.48 -26.73
N SER A 303 10.39 -12.09 -25.56
CA SER A 303 11.44 -12.91 -24.93
C SER A 303 11.73 -14.21 -25.71
N LEU A 304 10.69 -14.85 -26.27
CA LEU A 304 10.83 -16.04 -27.11
C LEU A 304 11.49 -15.69 -28.45
N LEU A 305 11.13 -14.55 -29.05
CA LEU A 305 11.75 -14.05 -30.30
C LEU A 305 13.22 -13.68 -30.13
N ALA A 306 13.64 -13.26 -28.93
CA ALA A 306 15.04 -12.92 -28.65
C ALA A 306 15.97 -14.16 -28.66
N VAL A 307 15.44 -15.37 -28.55
CA VAL A 307 16.22 -16.59 -28.62
C VAL A 307 16.56 -16.90 -30.10
N PRO A 308 17.85 -17.04 -30.47
CA PRO A 308 18.25 -17.29 -31.85
C PRO A 308 17.62 -18.57 -32.46
N ASP A 309 17.21 -18.51 -33.72
CA ASP A 309 16.59 -19.65 -34.41
C ASP A 309 17.54 -20.84 -34.52
N THR A 310 18.86 -20.60 -34.58
CA THR A 310 19.88 -21.65 -34.59
C THR A 310 19.78 -22.64 -33.43
N ILE A 311 19.26 -22.21 -32.28
CA ILE A 311 19.04 -23.10 -31.13
C ILE A 311 17.85 -24.02 -31.37
N ARG A 312 16.79 -23.51 -32.00
CA ARG A 312 15.62 -24.29 -32.40
C ARG A 312 15.99 -25.34 -33.44
N ASP A 313 16.67 -24.89 -34.50
CA ASP A 313 17.09 -25.73 -35.64
C ASP A 313 18.11 -26.78 -35.18
N GLY A 314 19.07 -26.39 -34.33
CA GLY A 314 20.06 -27.32 -33.78
C GLY A 314 19.41 -28.43 -32.93
N ALA A 315 18.44 -28.12 -32.09
CA ALA A 315 17.71 -29.12 -31.30
C ALA A 315 16.93 -30.10 -32.21
N ILE A 316 16.26 -29.57 -33.25
CA ILE A 316 15.52 -30.41 -34.22
C ILE A 316 16.48 -31.27 -35.05
N ALA A 317 17.64 -30.74 -35.45
CA ALA A 317 18.66 -31.50 -36.19
C ALA A 317 19.23 -32.69 -35.39
N LEU A 318 19.24 -32.57 -34.05
CA LEU A 318 19.61 -33.66 -33.13
C LEU A 318 18.46 -34.65 -32.87
N GLY A 319 17.31 -34.51 -33.54
CA GLY A 319 16.17 -35.43 -33.44
C GLY A 319 15.14 -35.04 -32.36
N ALA A 320 15.23 -33.85 -31.74
CA ALA A 320 14.22 -33.40 -30.80
C ALA A 320 12.91 -33.06 -31.53
N SER A 321 11.77 -33.41 -30.94
CA SER A 321 10.49 -32.92 -31.41
C SER A 321 10.38 -31.39 -31.17
N LYS A 322 9.52 -30.70 -31.94
CA LYS A 322 9.28 -29.26 -31.78
C LYS A 322 8.96 -28.89 -30.33
N MET A 323 8.14 -29.69 -29.65
CA MET A 323 7.78 -29.52 -28.26
C MET A 323 8.99 -29.59 -27.33
N GLN A 324 9.86 -30.61 -27.53
CA GLN A 324 11.10 -30.78 -26.77
C GLN A 324 12.08 -29.62 -27.00
N ALA A 325 12.24 -29.16 -28.26
CA ALA A 325 13.08 -28.02 -28.57
C ALA A 325 12.61 -26.76 -27.85
N ILE A 326 11.29 -26.49 -27.82
CA ILE A 326 10.73 -25.29 -27.16
C ILE A 326 10.85 -25.40 -25.67
N PHE A 327 10.37 -26.46 -25.02
CA PHE A 327 10.31 -26.53 -23.56
C PHE A 327 11.66 -26.78 -22.90
N ASN A 328 12.58 -27.50 -23.57
CA ASN A 328 13.87 -27.86 -22.98
C ASN A 328 15.01 -26.88 -23.35
N GLN A 329 14.89 -26.14 -24.47
CA GLN A 329 15.95 -25.22 -24.90
C GLN A 329 15.47 -23.78 -24.97
N VAL A 330 14.39 -23.46 -25.72
CA VAL A 330 13.96 -22.09 -25.96
C VAL A 330 13.38 -21.45 -24.72
N LEU A 331 12.45 -22.12 -24.05
CA LEU A 331 11.75 -21.58 -22.86
C LEU A 331 12.69 -21.29 -21.69
N PRO A 332 13.66 -22.17 -21.32
CA PRO A 332 14.62 -21.84 -20.27
C PRO A 332 15.46 -20.60 -20.57
N LEU A 333 15.79 -20.37 -21.86
CA LEU A 333 16.55 -19.21 -22.32
C LEU A 333 15.70 -17.92 -22.33
N ALA A 334 14.43 -18.04 -22.65
CA ALA A 334 13.48 -16.91 -22.61
C ALA A 334 13.03 -16.56 -21.18
N THR A 335 13.16 -17.49 -20.22
CA THR A 335 12.66 -17.33 -18.84
C THR A 335 13.11 -16.03 -18.15
N PRO A 336 14.37 -15.55 -18.22
CA PRO A 336 14.76 -14.29 -17.62
C PRO A 336 13.98 -13.08 -18.16
N GLY A 337 13.72 -13.07 -19.47
CA GLY A 337 12.91 -12.04 -20.12
C GLY A 337 11.44 -12.12 -19.70
N ILE A 338 10.88 -13.32 -19.67
CA ILE A 338 9.50 -13.57 -19.20
C ILE A 338 9.34 -13.11 -17.76
N CYS A 339 10.24 -13.50 -16.86
CA CYS A 339 10.22 -13.06 -15.45
C CYS A 339 10.26 -11.53 -15.34
N THR A 340 11.09 -10.86 -16.16
CA THR A 340 11.14 -9.38 -16.17
C THR A 340 9.79 -8.79 -16.58
N GLY A 341 9.14 -9.35 -17.59
CA GLY A 341 7.80 -8.90 -18.02
C GLY A 341 6.73 -9.10 -16.95
N VAL A 342 6.75 -10.25 -16.28
CA VAL A 342 5.85 -10.53 -15.15
C VAL A 342 6.07 -9.53 -14.01
N ILE A 343 7.32 -9.24 -13.64
CA ILE A 343 7.65 -8.25 -12.61
C ILE A 343 7.06 -6.88 -12.95
N ILE A 344 7.22 -6.42 -14.19
CA ILE A 344 6.69 -5.12 -14.64
C ILE A 344 5.16 -5.11 -14.60
N ALA A 345 4.51 -6.19 -15.07
CA ALA A 345 3.05 -6.31 -15.04
C ALA A 345 2.49 -6.27 -13.60
N LEU A 346 3.16 -6.97 -12.67
CA LEU A 346 2.76 -7.01 -11.26
C LEU A 346 2.99 -5.68 -10.55
N ALA A 347 4.12 -5.02 -10.80
CA ALA A 347 4.41 -3.71 -10.25
C ALA A 347 3.37 -2.68 -10.69
N ARG A 348 2.92 -2.75 -11.96
CA ARG A 348 1.83 -1.94 -12.48
C ARG A 348 0.50 -2.28 -11.79
N ALA A 349 0.14 -3.56 -11.71
CA ALA A 349 -1.09 -4.03 -11.09
C ALA A 349 -1.21 -3.61 -9.62
N LEU A 350 -0.11 -3.63 -8.86
CA LEU A 350 -0.07 -3.22 -7.46
C LEU A 350 -0.41 -1.74 -7.27
N GLY A 351 -0.04 -0.88 -8.21
CA GLY A 351 -0.31 0.57 -8.15
C GLY A 351 -1.68 0.98 -8.70
N GLU A 352 -2.44 0.06 -9.31
CA GLU A 352 -3.71 0.40 -9.94
C GLU A 352 -4.83 0.55 -8.91
N THR A 353 -5.42 1.75 -8.89
CA THR A 353 -6.49 2.11 -7.97
C THR A 353 -7.86 2.05 -8.64
N ALA A 354 -8.00 2.61 -9.84
CA ALA A 354 -9.28 2.83 -10.50
C ALA A 354 -10.14 1.55 -10.66
N PRO A 355 -9.63 0.41 -11.15
CA PRO A 355 -10.44 -0.79 -11.27
C PRO A 355 -10.90 -1.34 -9.91
N LEU A 356 -10.09 -1.19 -8.86
CA LEU A 356 -10.43 -1.64 -7.51
C LEU A 356 -11.55 -0.79 -6.88
N LEU A 357 -11.55 0.51 -7.15
CA LEU A 357 -12.64 1.41 -6.73
C LEU A 357 -13.97 0.99 -7.37
N MET A 358 -13.97 0.66 -8.66
CA MET A 358 -15.18 0.31 -9.41
C MET A 358 -15.85 -0.99 -8.92
N ILE A 359 -15.09 -1.97 -8.44
CA ILE A 359 -15.63 -3.20 -7.87
C ILE A 359 -16.04 -3.09 -6.40
N GLY A 360 -15.87 -1.89 -5.79
CA GLY A 360 -16.32 -1.58 -4.44
C GLY A 360 -15.28 -1.76 -3.34
N MET A 361 -13.99 -1.96 -3.66
CA MET A 361 -12.92 -2.04 -2.65
C MET A 361 -12.59 -0.70 -1.98
N ILE A 362 -13.57 0.23 -1.98
CA ILE A 362 -13.56 1.51 -1.25
C ILE A 362 -14.44 1.45 0.00
N ALA A 363 -15.02 0.32 0.32
CA ALA A 363 -15.85 0.17 1.51
C ALA A 363 -14.97 0.26 2.77
N PHE A 364 -15.51 0.90 3.81
CA PHE A 364 -14.92 0.87 5.13
C PHE A 364 -15.00 -0.55 5.70
N ILE A 365 -13.85 -1.20 5.91
CA ILE A 365 -13.75 -2.59 6.38
C ILE A 365 -12.84 -2.62 7.61
N PRO A 366 -13.42 -2.68 8.82
CA PRO A 366 -12.65 -2.68 10.06
C PRO A 366 -11.99 -4.04 10.35
N ASP A 367 -12.47 -5.11 9.73
CA ASP A 367 -11.99 -6.46 9.97
C ASP A 367 -10.85 -6.84 9.02
N THR A 368 -9.98 -7.73 9.47
CA THR A 368 -8.90 -8.27 8.65
C THR A 368 -9.42 -9.47 7.85
N PRO A 369 -9.27 -9.49 6.51
CA PRO A 369 -9.75 -10.62 5.70
C PRO A 369 -8.95 -11.89 6.01
N ILE A 370 -9.65 -13.01 6.18
CA ILE A 370 -9.06 -14.33 6.42
C ILE A 370 -9.02 -15.12 5.11
N ALA A 371 -10.05 -14.99 4.27
CA ALA A 371 -10.16 -15.67 2.99
C ALA A 371 -10.11 -14.68 1.80
N ILE A 372 -9.81 -15.19 0.62
CA ILE A 372 -9.80 -14.40 -0.62
C ILE A 372 -11.19 -13.91 -1.04
N THR A 373 -12.25 -14.48 -0.46
CA THR A 373 -13.66 -14.12 -0.69
C THR A 373 -14.21 -13.12 0.31
N ASP A 374 -13.47 -12.88 1.41
CA ASP A 374 -13.90 -11.94 2.44
C ASP A 374 -13.81 -10.50 1.92
N PRO A 375 -14.67 -9.60 2.41
CA PRO A 375 -14.53 -8.18 2.10
C PRO A 375 -13.15 -7.67 2.52
N ALA A 376 -12.49 -6.95 1.62
CA ALA A 376 -11.17 -6.37 1.88
C ALA A 376 -10.97 -5.07 1.08
N THR A 377 -10.11 -4.21 1.60
CA THR A 377 -9.57 -3.08 0.89
C THR A 377 -8.17 -3.42 0.36
N ALA A 378 -7.70 -2.76 -0.67
CA ALA A 378 -6.32 -2.85 -1.12
C ALA A 378 -5.56 -1.57 -0.78
N LEU A 379 -4.23 -1.65 -0.62
CA LEU A 379 -3.39 -0.49 -0.24
C LEU A 379 -3.61 0.76 -1.11
N PRO A 380 -3.67 0.69 -2.47
CA PRO A 380 -3.94 1.86 -3.29
C PRO A 380 -5.34 2.46 -3.02
N ALA A 381 -6.35 1.62 -2.80
CA ALA A 381 -7.70 2.08 -2.48
C ALA A 381 -7.77 2.69 -1.08
N GLN A 382 -7.08 2.10 -0.11
CA GLN A 382 -6.98 2.66 1.25
C GLN A 382 -6.30 4.03 1.27
N ILE A 383 -5.20 4.20 0.51
CA ILE A 383 -4.52 5.48 0.34
C ILE A 383 -5.47 6.52 -0.24
N PHE A 384 -6.26 6.14 -1.25
CA PHE A 384 -7.25 7.02 -1.86
C PHE A 384 -8.32 7.47 -0.85
N MET A 385 -8.89 6.53 -0.08
CA MET A 385 -9.90 6.85 0.94
C MET A 385 -9.36 7.77 2.03
N TRP A 386 -8.16 7.52 2.53
CA TRP A 386 -7.55 8.36 3.56
C TRP A 386 -7.13 9.73 3.04
N ALA A 387 -6.75 9.83 1.75
CA ALA A 387 -6.41 11.11 1.11
C ALA A 387 -7.63 12.04 0.97
N ASP A 388 -8.81 11.48 0.76
CA ASP A 388 -10.08 12.21 0.62
C ASP A 388 -10.79 12.45 1.96
N HIS A 389 -10.23 11.95 3.07
CA HIS A 389 -10.85 12.08 4.39
C HIS A 389 -10.76 13.52 4.92
N PRO A 390 -11.84 14.08 5.50
CA PRO A 390 -11.87 15.47 5.96
C PRO A 390 -10.95 15.74 7.15
N GLU A 391 -10.54 14.72 7.91
CA GLU A 391 -9.68 14.88 9.08
C GLU A 391 -8.21 14.99 8.70
N LYS A 392 -7.55 16.06 9.14
CA LYS A 392 -6.14 16.35 8.83
C LYS A 392 -5.17 15.27 9.32
N ALA A 393 -5.51 14.53 10.36
CA ALA A 393 -4.69 13.43 10.87
C ALA A 393 -4.54 12.29 9.86
N PHE A 394 -5.54 12.07 8.98
CA PHE A 394 -5.41 11.11 7.88
C PHE A 394 -4.37 11.49 6.83
N VAL A 395 -4.01 12.76 6.66
CA VAL A 395 -2.92 13.17 5.74
C VAL A 395 -1.60 12.51 6.12
N GLU A 396 -1.32 12.43 7.43
CA GLU A 396 -0.15 11.72 7.96
C GLU A 396 -0.24 10.23 7.70
N ARG A 397 -1.40 9.62 7.95
CA ARG A 397 -1.67 8.20 7.71
C ARG A 397 -1.56 7.85 6.23
N THR A 398 -2.13 8.66 5.35
CA THR A 398 -2.00 8.53 3.89
C THR A 398 -0.53 8.49 3.46
N SER A 399 0.27 9.45 3.95
CA SER A 399 1.69 9.51 3.62
C SER A 399 2.45 8.27 4.12
N ALA A 400 2.12 7.77 5.32
CA ALA A 400 2.69 6.53 5.83
C ALA A 400 2.25 5.30 5.02
N ALA A 401 0.98 5.22 4.62
CA ALA A 401 0.47 4.14 3.77
C ALA A 401 1.16 4.13 2.40
N ILE A 402 1.47 5.31 1.83
CA ILE A 402 2.27 5.40 0.60
C ILE A 402 3.68 4.84 0.84
N LEU A 403 4.35 5.17 1.95
CA LEU A 403 5.66 4.61 2.28
C LEU A 403 5.61 3.09 2.45
N ILE A 404 4.55 2.57 3.05
CA ILE A 404 4.33 1.13 3.22
C ILE A 404 4.09 0.47 1.85
N LEU A 405 3.27 1.06 0.98
CA LEU A 405 3.03 0.57 -0.39
C LEU A 405 4.33 0.52 -1.20
N LEU A 406 5.14 1.59 -1.14
CA LEU A 406 6.45 1.63 -1.81
C LEU A 406 7.40 0.57 -1.28
N SER A 407 7.44 0.37 0.05
CA SER A 407 8.24 -0.68 0.68
C SER A 407 7.78 -2.07 0.25
N PHE A 408 6.47 -2.31 0.20
CA PHE A 408 5.87 -3.55 -0.28
C PHE A 408 6.25 -3.82 -1.74
N LEU A 409 6.18 -2.81 -2.61
CA LEU A 409 6.58 -2.89 -4.01
C LEU A 409 8.08 -3.20 -4.16
N ILE A 410 8.94 -2.58 -3.37
CA ILE A 410 10.38 -2.85 -3.36
C ILE A 410 10.66 -4.30 -2.94
N VAL A 411 10.03 -4.79 -1.88
CA VAL A 411 10.19 -6.18 -1.40
C VAL A 411 9.72 -7.18 -2.46
N MET A 412 8.55 -6.95 -3.06
CA MET A 412 8.01 -7.81 -4.12
C MET A 412 8.91 -7.83 -5.35
N ASN A 413 9.40 -6.67 -5.80
CA ASN A 413 10.33 -6.58 -6.91
C ASN A 413 11.66 -7.27 -6.61
N ALA A 414 12.21 -7.06 -5.40
CA ALA A 414 13.44 -7.72 -4.97
C ALA A 414 13.30 -9.25 -4.94
N ALA A 415 12.18 -9.77 -4.42
CA ALA A 415 11.88 -11.19 -4.42
C ALA A 415 11.78 -11.75 -5.86
N ALA A 416 11.09 -11.04 -6.75
CA ALA A 416 10.94 -11.44 -8.15
C ALA A 416 12.27 -11.39 -8.92
N VAL A 417 13.12 -10.40 -8.69
CA VAL A 417 14.48 -10.32 -9.25
C VAL A 417 15.36 -11.45 -8.71
N TYR A 418 15.26 -11.77 -7.42
CA TYR A 418 15.99 -12.91 -6.84
C TYR A 418 15.58 -14.24 -7.48
N ILE A 419 14.28 -14.46 -7.69
CA ILE A 419 13.75 -15.64 -8.39
C ILE A 419 14.29 -15.68 -9.82
N ARG A 420 14.26 -14.56 -10.54
CA ARG A 420 14.81 -14.44 -11.89
C ARG A 420 16.27 -14.88 -11.94
N HIS A 421 17.13 -14.34 -11.04
CA HIS A 421 18.55 -14.70 -11.01
C HIS A 421 18.80 -16.20 -10.74
N LYS A 422 17.96 -16.83 -9.93
CA LYS A 422 18.06 -18.27 -9.63
C LYS A 422 17.79 -19.13 -10.87
N PHE A 423 16.92 -18.68 -11.77
CA PHE A 423 16.57 -19.39 -13.01
C PHE A 423 17.37 -18.90 -14.23
N GLU A 424 18.19 -17.86 -14.10
CA GLU A 424 19.04 -17.34 -15.17
C GLU A 424 20.18 -18.33 -15.44
N ARG A 425 20.16 -18.95 -16.62
CA ARG A 425 21.28 -19.76 -17.12
C ARG A 425 22.24 -18.81 -17.83
N LYS A 426 23.44 -18.63 -17.29
CA LYS A 426 24.56 -17.93 -17.95
C LYS A 426 25.23 -18.91 -18.90
N TRP A 427 25.50 -18.47 -20.09
CA TRP A 427 26.25 -19.16 -21.12
C TRP A 427 27.74 -19.02 -20.88
#